data_21d1785bbd0a44fb38f4db4dc568eea9
#
_entry.id   21d1785bbd0a44fb38f4db4dc568eea9
#
_cell.length_a   1.000
_cell.length_b   1.000
_cell.length_c   1.000
_cell.angle_alpha   90.00
_cell.angle_beta   90.00
_cell.angle_gamma   90.00
#
_symmetry.space_group_name_H-M   'P 1'
#
loop_
_entity.id
_entity.type
_entity.pdbx_description
1 polymer ?
#
loop_
_entity_poly.entity_id
_entity_poly.type
_entity_poly.pdbx_seq_one_letter_code
_entity_poly.pdbx_strand_id
1 'polypeptide(L)'
;ERQGSCQYEGVGPISWERAPVETNATRMCELLVGLGDVDVLGVDDTAGEFVEVTVQTRSNRAFCSGCGVLATLKEYQPTVLVDLACFGRPARLCWRKRRWRCPEPACSVGSWVEVDHSIGSPRQRLTRRAGMWACAQVGRHGRGVSEIAHELGADWHTINTAVTSWGQALLDADLDRIGNPEAIGIDETLAVRRGPFRTQEWLTGIVDVRAGRLLDVVEGRTSAGPIEWFNNQGPAWCSHVKWAALDLSGPYRRVYDIALPNATQVADPFHVVKLANTKLDLVRQRVQTEQL
;
A
#
# COMPACT_ATOMS: atom_id res chain seq x y z
N GLU A 1 -41.38 -11.92 2.88
CA GLU A 1 -41.03 -11.66 4.28
C GLU A 1 -40.20 -12.82 4.81
N ARG A 2 -38.86 -12.66 4.85
CA ARG A 2 -38.00 -13.42 5.74
C ARG A 2 -37.03 -12.43 6.37
N GLN A 3 -37.35 -12.04 7.59
CA GLN A 3 -36.44 -11.34 8.48
C GLN A 3 -35.32 -12.31 8.90
N GLY A 4 -34.12 -12.12 8.40
CA GLY A 4 -32.90 -12.73 8.91
C GLY A 4 -32.42 -11.95 10.13
N SER A 5 -32.67 -12.46 11.33
CA SER A 5 -32.09 -11.95 12.57
C SER A 5 -30.60 -12.28 12.58
N CYS A 6 -29.78 -11.25 12.50
CA CYS A 6 -28.35 -11.34 12.80
C CYS A 6 -28.21 -11.56 14.31
N GLN A 7 -27.92 -12.79 14.73
CA GLN A 7 -27.59 -13.10 16.12
C GLN A 7 -26.14 -12.63 16.35
N TYR A 8 -25.98 -11.53 17.08
CA TYR A 8 -24.71 -11.22 17.73
C TYR A 8 -24.49 -12.28 18.82
N GLU A 9 -23.56 -13.20 18.62
CA GLU A 9 -23.09 -14.07 19.68
C GLU A 9 -22.50 -13.20 20.80
N GLY A 10 -23.07 -13.36 21.97
CA GLY A 10 -22.80 -12.50 23.11
C GLY A 10 -21.35 -12.58 23.56
N VAL A 11 -20.69 -11.45 23.56
CA VAL A 11 -19.52 -11.23 24.40
C VAL A 11 -19.99 -11.42 25.83
N GLY A 12 -19.54 -12.51 26.48
CA GLY A 12 -19.84 -12.77 27.91
C GLY A 12 -19.45 -11.56 28.75
N PRO A 13 -20.01 -11.44 29.98
CA PRO A 13 -19.73 -10.30 30.85
C PRO A 13 -18.21 -10.19 31.02
N ILE A 14 -17.64 -9.05 30.58
CA ILE A 14 -16.23 -8.71 30.81
C ILE A 14 -16.09 -8.64 32.34
N SER A 15 -15.41 -9.61 32.93
CA SER A 15 -15.03 -9.54 34.35
C SER A 15 -14.05 -8.38 34.49
N TRP A 16 -14.48 -7.29 35.08
CA TRP A 16 -13.64 -6.14 35.44
C TRP A 16 -12.79 -6.48 36.66
N GLU A 17 -12.14 -7.66 36.69
CA GLU A 17 -11.01 -7.84 37.59
C GLU A 17 -9.99 -6.79 37.18
N ARG A 18 -9.76 -5.80 38.04
CA ARG A 18 -8.86 -4.68 37.82
C ARG A 18 -7.47 -5.25 37.52
N ALA A 19 -7.12 -5.29 36.25
CA ALA A 19 -5.72 -5.39 35.88
C ALA A 19 -4.94 -4.29 36.61
N PRO A 20 -3.69 -4.52 37.03
CA PRO A 20 -2.90 -3.52 37.72
C PRO A 20 -2.87 -2.26 36.86
N VAL A 21 -3.44 -1.19 37.36
CA VAL A 21 -3.52 0.11 36.67
C VAL A 21 -2.14 0.76 36.79
N GLU A 22 -1.53 1.09 35.64
CA GLU A 22 -0.31 1.89 35.63
C GLU A 22 -0.61 3.30 36.13
N THR A 23 0.10 3.77 37.14
CA THR A 23 -0.07 5.08 37.77
C THR A 23 1.10 6.03 37.49
N ASN A 24 2.22 5.53 36.99
CA ASN A 24 3.35 6.36 36.60
C ASN A 24 3.05 7.08 35.29
N ALA A 25 2.98 8.41 35.30
CA ALA A 25 2.62 9.22 34.16
C ALA A 25 3.55 8.99 32.95
N THR A 26 4.85 8.86 33.14
CA THR A 26 5.80 8.58 32.08
C THR A 26 5.53 7.22 31.46
N ARG A 27 5.29 6.20 32.29
CA ARG A 27 4.99 4.86 31.80
C ARG A 27 3.65 4.79 31.06
N MET A 28 2.64 5.54 31.50
CA MET A 28 1.38 5.68 30.77
C MET A 28 1.60 6.28 29.38
N CYS A 29 2.40 7.36 29.30
CA CYS A 29 2.76 7.95 28.00
C CYS A 29 3.49 6.96 27.10
N GLU A 30 4.46 6.20 27.61
CA GLU A 30 5.17 5.16 26.85
C GLU A 30 4.23 4.08 26.31
N LEU A 31 3.29 3.62 27.12
CA LEU A 31 2.29 2.63 26.72
C LEU A 31 1.34 3.19 25.65
N LEU A 32 0.90 4.44 25.77
CA LEU A 32 0.05 5.11 24.78
C LEU A 32 0.79 5.38 23.47
N VAL A 33 2.07 5.75 23.54
CA VAL A 33 2.93 5.95 22.36
C VAL A 33 3.20 4.64 21.64
N GLY A 34 3.32 3.51 22.38
CA GLY A 34 3.43 2.17 21.81
C GLY A 34 4.67 1.91 20.94
N LEU A 35 5.76 2.64 21.17
CA LEU A 35 7.07 2.40 20.56
C LEU A 35 7.96 1.72 21.61
N GLY A 36 8.33 0.46 21.40
CA GLY A 36 8.92 -0.42 22.41
C GLY A 36 10.12 0.16 23.18
N ASP A 37 11.21 0.47 22.49
CA ASP A 37 12.51 0.84 23.12
C ASP A 37 12.78 2.34 23.14
N VAL A 38 11.76 3.14 23.44
CA VAL A 38 11.91 4.59 23.58
C VAL A 38 11.49 5.09 24.95
N ASP A 39 12.13 6.17 25.40
CA ASP A 39 11.67 6.99 26.51
C ASP A 39 10.89 8.18 25.94
N VAL A 40 9.73 8.47 26.51
CA VAL A 40 8.96 9.68 26.21
C VAL A 40 9.49 10.82 27.06
N LEU A 41 10.09 11.81 26.41
CA LEU A 41 10.71 12.97 27.05
C LEU A 41 9.71 14.12 27.33
N GLY A 42 8.66 14.20 26.50
CA GLY A 42 7.63 15.22 26.67
C GLY A 42 6.54 15.09 25.61
N VAL A 43 5.41 15.71 25.90
CA VAL A 43 4.27 15.88 24.99
C VAL A 43 3.91 17.35 24.96
N ASP A 44 3.85 17.94 23.78
CA ASP A 44 3.45 19.33 23.56
C ASP A 44 2.19 19.36 22.69
N ASP A 45 1.17 20.07 23.16
CA ASP A 45 -0.08 20.30 22.45
C ASP A 45 -0.42 21.79 22.30
N THR A 46 0.50 22.67 22.67
CA THR A 46 0.28 24.12 22.72
C THR A 46 0.06 24.76 21.36
N ALA A 47 0.60 24.18 20.28
CA ALA A 47 0.42 24.69 18.91
C ALA A 47 -1.02 24.52 18.36
N GLY A 48 -1.87 23.70 18.99
CA GLY A 48 -3.28 23.51 18.62
C GLY A 48 -3.55 22.71 17.34
N GLU A 49 -2.64 22.72 16.37
CA GLU A 49 -2.83 22.04 15.08
C GLU A 49 -2.46 20.56 15.14
N PHE A 50 -1.44 20.20 15.92
CA PHE A 50 -0.98 18.82 16.08
C PHE A 50 -0.45 18.57 17.50
N VAL A 51 -0.38 17.30 17.87
CA VAL A 51 0.28 16.85 19.09
C VAL A 51 1.72 16.49 18.77
N GLU A 52 2.71 17.07 19.45
CA GLU A 52 4.11 16.69 19.30
C GLU A 52 4.55 15.82 20.48
N VAL A 53 5.09 14.65 20.19
CA VAL A 53 5.64 13.74 21.19
C VAL A 53 7.16 13.64 20.99
N THR A 54 7.91 14.10 21.97
CA THR A 54 9.39 13.99 21.96
C THR A 54 9.83 12.66 22.57
N VAL A 55 10.57 11.89 21.79
CA VAL A 55 11.10 10.58 22.23
C VAL A 55 12.60 10.47 22.03
N GLN A 56 13.20 9.55 22.76
CA GLN A 56 14.60 9.15 22.62
C GLN A 56 14.70 7.62 22.78
N THR A 57 15.55 6.97 22.01
CA THR A 57 15.82 5.53 22.18
C THR A 57 16.50 5.27 23.52
N ARG A 58 16.14 4.14 24.18
CA ARG A 58 16.71 3.77 25.49
C ARG A 58 18.17 3.39 25.40
N SER A 59 18.60 2.77 24.28
CA SER A 59 20.00 2.42 24.09
C SER A 59 20.89 3.66 24.09
N ASN A 60 21.79 3.72 25.05
CA ASN A 60 22.75 4.82 25.22
C ASN A 60 24.16 4.44 24.79
N ARG A 61 24.34 3.30 24.13
CA ARG A 61 25.64 2.79 23.64
C ARG A 61 25.55 2.45 22.17
N ALA A 62 26.59 2.79 21.43
CA ALA A 62 26.74 2.39 20.05
C ALA A 62 28.18 1.97 19.77
N PHE A 63 28.37 1.04 18.86
CA PHE A 63 29.69 0.59 18.42
C PHE A 63 29.91 1.02 16.97
N CYS A 64 31.13 1.42 16.65
CA CYS A 64 31.49 1.81 15.28
C CYS A 64 31.40 0.60 14.35
N SER A 65 30.67 0.74 13.25
CA SER A 65 30.52 -0.34 12.25
C SER A 65 31.82 -0.67 11.51
N GLY A 66 32.81 0.25 11.51
CA GLY A 66 34.08 0.04 10.83
C GLY A 66 35.16 -0.63 11.69
N CYS A 67 35.24 -0.28 12.97
CA CYS A 67 36.31 -0.78 13.84
C CYS A 67 35.85 -1.44 15.15
N GLY A 68 34.55 -1.47 15.42
CA GLY A 68 33.96 -2.12 16.59
C GLY A 68 34.19 -1.39 17.92
N VAL A 69 34.87 -0.24 17.94
CA VAL A 69 35.16 0.50 19.19
C VAL A 69 33.87 1.20 19.65
N LEU A 70 33.72 1.29 20.98
CA LEU A 70 32.60 1.99 21.61
C LEU A 70 32.66 3.47 21.23
N ALA A 71 31.55 3.95 20.67
CA ALA A 71 31.39 5.32 20.21
C ALA A 71 31.14 6.30 21.36
N THR A 72 31.47 7.56 21.15
CA THR A 72 31.12 8.67 22.03
C THR A 72 29.97 9.48 21.46
N LEU A 73 29.11 10.00 22.33
CA LEU A 73 28.06 10.94 21.90
C LEU A 73 28.72 12.24 21.44
N LYS A 74 28.45 12.63 20.19
CA LYS A 74 28.93 13.88 19.62
C LYS A 74 27.93 15.02 19.89
N GLU A 75 26.67 14.78 19.55
CA GLU A 75 25.58 15.77 19.66
C GLU A 75 24.22 15.07 19.52
N TYR A 76 23.15 15.81 19.78
CA TYR A 76 21.80 15.39 19.45
C TYR A 76 21.35 16.06 18.14
N GLN A 77 20.69 15.28 17.28
CA GLN A 77 20.14 15.74 16.01
C GLN A 77 18.65 15.36 15.94
N PRO A 78 17.74 16.21 16.42
CA PRO A 78 16.32 15.91 16.42
C PRO A 78 15.80 15.79 14.97
N THR A 79 14.86 14.88 14.77
CA THR A 79 14.17 14.64 13.50
C THR A 79 12.69 14.55 13.78
N VAL A 80 11.89 15.37 13.12
CA VAL A 80 10.43 15.34 13.23
C VAL A 80 9.86 14.44 12.15
N LEU A 81 9.02 13.50 12.56
CA LEU A 81 8.31 12.56 11.69
C LEU A 81 6.80 12.73 11.86
N VAL A 82 6.06 12.61 10.78
CA VAL A 82 4.60 12.49 10.83
C VAL A 82 4.26 11.13 11.44
N ASP A 83 3.39 11.13 12.42
CA ASP A 83 2.94 9.91 13.10
C ASP A 83 1.43 9.71 12.95
N LEU A 84 0.93 8.60 13.47
CA LEU A 84 -0.51 8.33 13.53
C LEU A 84 -1.22 9.43 14.31
N ALA A 85 -2.40 9.83 13.82
CA ALA A 85 -3.25 10.78 14.51
C ALA A 85 -3.56 10.31 15.95
N CYS A 86 -3.47 11.23 16.90
CA CYS A 86 -3.70 10.97 18.31
C CYS A 86 -4.99 11.65 18.75
N PHE A 87 -5.98 10.86 19.17
CA PHE A 87 -7.31 11.36 19.60
C PHE A 87 -7.98 12.31 18.57
N GLY A 88 -7.89 11.96 17.27
CA GLY A 88 -8.49 12.75 16.19
C GLY A 88 -7.69 13.98 15.76
N ARG A 89 -6.48 14.18 16.29
CA ARG A 89 -5.57 15.28 15.94
C ARG A 89 -4.33 14.73 15.25
N PRO A 90 -3.82 15.37 14.18
CA PRO A 90 -2.54 15.02 13.59
C PRO A 90 -1.42 14.99 14.65
N ALA A 91 -0.48 14.08 14.53
CA ALA A 91 0.62 13.96 15.48
C ALA A 91 2.00 14.03 14.79
N ARG A 92 2.97 14.52 15.55
CA ARG A 92 4.38 14.58 15.19
C ARG A 92 5.20 13.82 16.23
N LEU A 93 6.12 13.01 15.78
CA LEU A 93 7.12 12.37 16.62
C LEU A 93 8.44 13.11 16.45
N CYS A 94 8.86 13.85 17.47
CA CYS A 94 10.16 14.49 17.53
C CYS A 94 11.18 13.49 18.11
N TRP A 95 11.87 12.80 17.23
CA TRP A 95 12.88 11.83 17.65
C TRP A 95 14.21 12.51 17.88
N ARG A 96 14.64 12.59 19.15
CA ARG A 96 15.91 13.13 19.60
C ARG A 96 17.04 12.13 19.31
N LYS A 97 17.48 12.04 18.05
CA LYS A 97 18.56 11.15 17.59
C LYS A 97 19.89 11.55 18.20
N ARG A 98 20.70 10.53 18.52
CA ARG A 98 22.10 10.74 18.86
C ARG A 98 22.93 10.75 17.58
N ARG A 99 23.88 11.65 17.52
CA ARG A 99 25.00 11.58 16.56
C ARG A 99 26.21 11.07 17.29
N TRP A 100 26.72 9.96 16.81
CA TRP A 100 27.85 9.25 17.40
C TRP A 100 29.14 9.62 16.70
N ARG A 101 30.26 9.54 17.42
CA ARG A 101 31.62 9.73 16.92
C ARG A 101 32.47 8.51 17.27
N CYS A 102 33.19 8.00 16.29
CA CYS A 102 34.24 7.03 16.51
C CYS A 102 35.46 7.72 17.16
N PRO A 103 35.93 7.26 18.30
CA PRO A 103 37.14 7.82 18.95
C PRO A 103 38.44 7.38 18.28
N GLU A 104 38.43 6.36 17.40
CA GLU A 104 39.60 5.83 16.72
C GLU A 104 39.96 6.75 15.52
N PRO A 105 41.12 7.47 15.58
CA PRO A 105 41.52 8.41 14.55
C PRO A 105 41.77 7.79 13.18
N ALA A 106 42.21 6.51 13.16
CA ALA A 106 42.50 5.78 11.94
C ALA A 106 41.22 5.19 11.27
N CYS A 107 40.07 5.31 11.90
CA CYS A 107 38.81 4.76 11.38
C CYS A 107 38.17 5.72 10.39
N SER A 108 37.88 5.23 9.19
CA SER A 108 37.26 6.01 8.09
C SER A 108 35.80 6.40 8.33
N VAL A 109 35.11 5.76 9.29
CA VAL A 109 33.67 6.03 9.57
C VAL A 109 33.46 7.42 10.17
N GLY A 110 34.35 7.88 11.04
CA GLY A 110 34.30 9.20 11.66
C GLY A 110 33.07 9.43 12.54
N SER A 111 31.93 9.75 11.96
CA SER A 111 30.67 9.95 12.74
C SER A 111 29.44 9.56 11.95
N TRP A 112 28.37 9.14 12.68
CA TRP A 112 27.10 8.74 12.09
C TRP A 112 25.93 9.14 13.00
N VAL A 113 24.74 9.21 12.40
CA VAL A 113 23.49 9.45 13.13
C VAL A 113 22.85 8.11 13.47
N GLU A 114 22.26 8.03 14.64
CA GLU A 114 21.46 6.89 15.10
C GLU A 114 20.36 6.54 14.10
N VAL A 115 20.17 5.24 13.86
CA VAL A 115 19.10 4.70 13.01
C VAL A 115 18.36 3.64 13.81
N ASP A 116 17.05 3.77 13.86
CA ASP A 116 16.15 2.76 14.41
C ASP A 116 14.98 2.54 13.43
N HIS A 117 14.99 1.39 12.77
CA HIS A 117 14.00 1.04 11.77
C HIS A 117 12.61 0.74 12.37
N SER A 118 12.51 0.54 13.69
CA SER A 118 11.21 0.40 14.36
C SER A 118 10.46 1.73 14.43
N ILE A 119 11.19 2.84 14.52
CA ILE A 119 10.66 4.19 14.53
C ILE A 119 10.46 4.70 13.11
N GLY A 120 11.51 4.66 12.29
CA GLY A 120 11.46 5.13 10.91
C GLY A 120 12.76 4.92 10.14
N SER A 121 12.67 4.81 8.83
CA SER A 121 13.83 4.65 7.97
C SER A 121 14.49 6.01 7.66
N PRO A 122 15.80 6.03 7.35
CA PRO A 122 16.48 7.25 6.94
C PRO A 122 15.78 7.92 5.74
N ARG A 123 15.70 9.25 5.77
CA ARG A 123 15.07 10.09 4.74
C ARG A 123 13.55 9.97 4.60
N GLN A 124 12.89 9.09 5.33
CA GLN A 124 11.42 9.07 5.37
C GLN A 124 10.89 10.18 6.29
N ARG A 125 9.71 10.69 5.93
CA ARG A 125 9.01 11.75 6.69
C ARG A 125 7.95 11.19 7.64
N LEU A 126 7.57 9.92 7.47
CA LEU A 126 6.63 9.24 8.33
C LEU A 126 7.36 8.28 9.27
N THR A 127 6.76 8.07 10.45
CA THR A 127 7.12 6.90 11.26
C THR A 127 6.78 5.62 10.49
N ARG A 128 7.48 4.52 10.82
CA ARG A 128 7.21 3.21 10.21
C ARG A 128 5.73 2.84 10.32
N ARG A 129 5.14 3.00 11.52
CA ARG A 129 3.74 2.65 11.77
C ARG A 129 2.76 3.50 10.97
N ALA A 130 3.01 4.81 10.83
CA ALA A 130 2.19 5.69 10.02
C ALA A 130 2.24 5.33 8.53
N GLY A 131 3.43 4.99 8.01
CA GLY A 131 3.59 4.53 6.64
C GLY A 131 2.86 3.21 6.35
N MET A 132 3.01 2.21 7.25
CA MET A 132 2.30 0.94 7.15
C MET A 132 0.78 1.12 7.24
N TRP A 133 0.32 1.95 8.18
CA TRP A 133 -1.10 2.26 8.34
C TRP A 133 -1.66 2.95 7.09
N ALA A 134 -1.00 3.98 6.56
CA ALA A 134 -1.41 4.66 5.34
C ALA A 134 -1.54 3.69 4.14
N CYS A 135 -0.56 2.80 3.97
CA CYS A 135 -0.61 1.76 2.95
C CYS A 135 -1.83 0.83 3.13
N ALA A 136 -2.12 0.41 4.36
CA ALA A 136 -3.28 -0.42 4.65
C ALA A 136 -4.61 0.31 4.40
N GLN A 137 -4.70 1.61 4.73
CA GLN A 137 -5.91 2.41 4.48
C GLN A 137 -6.21 2.52 2.98
N VAL A 138 -5.21 2.72 2.14
CA VAL A 138 -5.39 2.74 0.69
C VAL A 138 -5.66 1.33 0.16
N GLY A 139 -4.78 0.37 0.47
CA GLY A 139 -4.80 -0.95 -0.17
C GLY A 139 -5.93 -1.86 0.30
N ARG A 140 -6.33 -1.79 1.59
CA ARG A 140 -7.37 -2.67 2.16
C ARG A 140 -8.73 -2.00 2.29
N HIS A 141 -8.73 -0.69 2.55
CA HIS A 141 -9.96 0.04 2.84
C HIS A 141 -10.39 0.99 1.71
N GLY A 142 -9.59 1.10 0.63
CA GLY A 142 -9.92 1.89 -0.56
C GLY A 142 -9.99 3.41 -0.29
N ARG A 143 -9.37 3.88 0.78
CA ARG A 143 -9.37 5.31 1.12
C ARG A 143 -8.48 6.11 0.17
N GLY A 144 -8.88 7.35 -0.11
CA GLY A 144 -8.10 8.25 -0.96
C GLY A 144 -6.83 8.76 -0.26
N VAL A 145 -5.71 8.85 -1.01
CA VAL A 145 -4.44 9.39 -0.50
C VAL A 145 -4.61 10.80 0.08
N SER A 146 -5.44 11.66 -0.56
CA SER A 146 -5.72 13.02 -0.07
C SER A 146 -6.43 13.03 1.28
N GLU A 147 -7.33 12.09 1.52
CA GLU A 147 -8.04 11.94 2.79
C GLU A 147 -7.08 11.57 3.92
N ILE A 148 -6.19 10.61 3.65
CA ILE A 148 -5.16 10.18 4.61
C ILE A 148 -4.15 11.30 4.86
N ALA A 149 -3.78 12.06 3.82
CA ALA A 149 -2.90 13.21 3.94
C ALA A 149 -3.50 14.26 4.89
N HIS A 150 -4.79 14.55 4.74
CA HIS A 150 -5.51 15.45 5.63
C HIS A 150 -5.55 14.93 7.08
N GLU A 151 -5.89 13.66 7.29
CA GLU A 151 -5.98 13.05 8.63
C GLU A 151 -4.63 13.07 9.38
N LEU A 152 -3.52 12.79 8.67
CA LEU A 152 -2.18 12.82 9.26
C LEU A 152 -1.55 14.22 9.27
N GLY A 153 -2.21 15.24 8.70
CA GLY A 153 -1.65 16.59 8.56
C GLY A 153 -0.36 16.60 7.72
N ALA A 154 -0.30 15.80 6.67
CA ALA A 154 0.84 15.67 5.78
C ALA A 154 0.49 16.09 4.36
N ASP A 155 1.51 16.34 3.52
CA ASP A 155 1.27 16.58 2.11
C ASP A 155 0.97 15.28 1.34
N TRP A 156 0.25 15.43 0.23
CA TRP A 156 -0.17 14.32 -0.63
C TRP A 156 1.02 13.48 -1.12
N HIS A 157 2.12 14.13 -1.51
CA HIS A 157 3.30 13.43 -2.04
C HIS A 157 3.98 12.55 -0.98
N THR A 158 4.04 13.03 0.25
CA THR A 158 4.59 12.28 1.38
C THR A 158 3.79 10.99 1.62
N ILE A 159 2.46 11.07 1.63
CA ILE A 159 1.59 9.90 1.80
C ILE A 159 1.67 8.99 0.58
N ASN A 160 1.56 9.52 -0.62
CA ASN A 160 1.63 8.72 -1.84
C ASN A 160 2.95 7.96 -1.97
N THR A 161 4.07 8.60 -1.66
CA THR A 161 5.39 7.96 -1.65
C THR A 161 5.45 6.81 -0.63
N ALA A 162 4.93 7.03 0.56
CA ALA A 162 4.88 5.99 1.58
C ALA A 162 4.00 4.81 1.15
N VAL A 163 2.79 5.08 0.66
CA VAL A 163 1.85 4.06 0.17
C VAL A 163 2.48 3.23 -0.95
N THR A 164 3.10 3.88 -1.93
CA THR A 164 3.76 3.20 -3.05
C THR A 164 4.94 2.34 -2.57
N SER A 165 5.81 2.88 -1.70
CA SER A 165 6.98 2.15 -1.20
C SER A 165 6.58 0.94 -0.35
N TRP A 166 5.61 1.10 0.56
CA TRP A 166 5.12 0.00 1.39
C TRP A 166 4.32 -1.02 0.58
N GLY A 167 3.51 -0.55 -0.38
CA GLY A 167 2.77 -1.40 -1.30
C GLY A 167 3.71 -2.27 -2.13
N GLN A 168 4.74 -1.68 -2.71
CA GLN A 168 5.77 -2.42 -3.47
C GLN A 168 6.45 -3.47 -2.60
N ALA A 169 6.89 -3.10 -1.38
CA ALA A 169 7.53 -4.04 -0.47
C ALA A 169 6.62 -5.22 -0.08
N LEU A 170 5.31 -4.99 0.06
CA LEU A 170 4.33 -6.07 0.31
C LEU A 170 4.17 -6.98 -0.90
N LEU A 171 4.12 -6.43 -2.12
CA LEU A 171 4.05 -7.21 -3.36
C LEU A 171 5.32 -8.05 -3.57
N ASP A 172 6.50 -7.47 -3.31
CA ASP A 172 7.79 -8.16 -3.43
C ASP A 172 7.96 -9.28 -2.40
N ALA A 173 7.35 -9.14 -1.22
CA ALA A 173 7.39 -10.15 -0.16
C ALA A 173 6.41 -11.31 -0.39
N ASP A 174 5.36 -11.13 -1.18
CA ASP A 174 4.36 -12.16 -1.50
C ASP A 174 4.79 -12.91 -2.78
N LEU A 175 5.68 -13.88 -2.61
CA LEU A 175 6.22 -14.69 -3.72
C LEU A 175 5.14 -15.55 -4.39
N ASP A 176 4.07 -15.87 -3.67
CA ASP A 176 2.98 -16.71 -4.17
C ASP A 176 1.80 -15.92 -4.75
N ARG A 177 1.91 -14.58 -4.83
CA ARG A 177 0.82 -13.70 -5.26
C ARG A 177 0.26 -14.01 -6.65
N ILE A 178 1.11 -14.45 -7.56
CA ILE A 178 0.71 -14.82 -8.93
C ILE A 178 0.05 -16.22 -8.93
N GLY A 179 0.61 -17.16 -8.17
CA GLY A 179 0.11 -18.53 -8.08
C GLY A 179 0.11 -19.27 -9.43
N ASN A 180 -0.78 -20.24 -9.57
CA ASN A 180 -0.97 -21.04 -10.81
C ASN A 180 -2.46 -21.05 -11.21
N PRO A 181 -3.02 -19.96 -11.72
CA PRO A 181 -4.42 -19.87 -12.09
C PRO A 181 -4.76 -20.76 -13.29
N GLU A 182 -5.90 -21.44 -13.26
CA GLU A 182 -6.43 -22.20 -14.41
C GLU A 182 -7.21 -21.31 -15.38
N ALA A 183 -7.68 -20.14 -14.92
CA ALA A 183 -8.51 -19.22 -15.72
C ALA A 183 -8.00 -17.79 -15.58
N ILE A 184 -7.62 -17.19 -16.68
CA ILE A 184 -7.09 -15.82 -16.77
C ILE A 184 -8.10 -14.92 -17.48
N GLY A 185 -8.24 -13.70 -17.03
CA GLY A 185 -8.92 -12.62 -17.71
C GLY A 185 -7.99 -11.42 -17.94
N ILE A 186 -8.21 -10.73 -19.03
CA ILE A 186 -7.53 -9.46 -19.34
C ILE A 186 -8.61 -8.42 -19.65
N ASP A 187 -8.48 -7.25 -19.06
CA ASP A 187 -9.34 -6.11 -19.34
C ASP A 187 -8.58 -4.80 -19.27
N GLU A 188 -9.06 -3.79 -20.01
CA GLU A 188 -8.44 -2.46 -20.03
C GLU A 188 -9.19 -1.47 -19.16
N THR A 189 -8.43 -0.65 -18.45
CA THR A 189 -8.97 0.44 -17.65
C THR A 189 -8.29 1.74 -18.00
N LEU A 190 -9.10 2.79 -18.23
CA LEU A 190 -8.60 4.15 -18.38
C LEU A 190 -8.11 4.66 -17.03
N ALA A 191 -6.78 4.76 -16.85
CA ALA A 191 -6.18 5.19 -15.60
C ALA A 191 -6.30 6.70 -15.39
N VAL A 192 -5.91 7.49 -16.39
CA VAL A 192 -5.88 8.94 -16.25
C VAL A 192 -6.01 9.64 -17.60
N ARG A 193 -6.44 10.91 -17.56
CA ARG A 193 -6.41 11.83 -18.70
C ARG A 193 -5.50 13.01 -18.35
N ARG A 194 -4.36 13.12 -19.04
CA ARG A 194 -3.33 14.14 -18.72
C ARG A 194 -3.32 15.30 -19.71
N GLY A 195 -2.95 16.46 -19.19
CA GLY A 195 -2.66 17.67 -19.95
C GLY A 195 -3.87 18.28 -20.64
N PRO A 196 -3.66 19.39 -21.39
CA PRO A 196 -4.71 20.15 -22.05
C PRO A 196 -5.42 19.37 -23.16
N PHE A 197 -4.72 18.41 -23.78
CA PHE A 197 -5.27 17.54 -24.83
C PHE A 197 -5.95 16.29 -24.29
N ARG A 198 -6.04 16.14 -22.94
CA ARG A 198 -6.64 15.01 -22.26
C ARG A 198 -6.11 13.65 -22.77
N THR A 199 -4.81 13.55 -22.99
CA THR A 199 -4.14 12.32 -23.39
C THR A 199 -4.53 11.19 -22.43
N GLN A 200 -5.03 10.09 -22.98
CA GLN A 200 -5.52 8.96 -22.21
C GLN A 200 -4.37 7.99 -21.91
N GLU A 201 -4.19 7.68 -20.63
CA GLU A 201 -3.29 6.64 -20.18
C GLU A 201 -4.12 5.42 -19.77
N TRP A 202 -3.82 4.30 -20.36
CA TRP A 202 -4.52 3.04 -20.16
C TRP A 202 -3.66 2.06 -19.39
N LEU A 203 -4.32 1.22 -18.63
CA LEU A 203 -3.71 0.08 -17.94
C LEU A 203 -4.47 -1.18 -18.35
N THR A 204 -3.73 -2.27 -18.49
CA THR A 204 -4.30 -3.59 -18.70
C THR A 204 -4.17 -4.41 -17.42
N GLY A 205 -5.29 -4.78 -16.83
CA GLY A 205 -5.36 -5.66 -15.67
C GLY A 205 -5.30 -7.12 -16.09
N ILE A 206 -4.54 -7.93 -15.37
CA ILE A 206 -4.46 -9.38 -15.55
C ILE A 206 -5.00 -10.03 -14.27
N VAL A 207 -6.04 -10.85 -14.39
CA VAL A 207 -6.79 -11.36 -13.26
C VAL A 207 -6.90 -12.88 -13.29
N ASP A 208 -6.87 -13.50 -12.11
CA ASP A 208 -7.38 -14.85 -11.90
C ASP A 208 -8.90 -14.78 -11.79
N VAL A 209 -9.59 -15.22 -12.84
CA VAL A 209 -11.05 -15.15 -12.94
C VAL A 209 -11.73 -16.04 -11.89
N ARG A 210 -11.13 -17.19 -11.55
CA ARG A 210 -11.70 -18.11 -10.55
C ARG A 210 -11.59 -17.61 -9.13
N ALA A 211 -10.42 -17.08 -8.78
CA ALA A 211 -10.19 -16.52 -7.45
C ALA A 211 -10.73 -15.09 -7.30
N GLY A 212 -11.11 -14.42 -8.41
CA GLY A 212 -11.50 -13.00 -8.40
C GLY A 212 -10.35 -12.10 -7.95
N ARG A 213 -9.11 -12.42 -8.32
CA ARG A 213 -7.91 -11.77 -7.82
C ARG A 213 -7.13 -11.10 -8.94
N LEU A 214 -6.79 -9.83 -8.74
CA LEU A 214 -5.84 -9.12 -9.61
C LEU A 214 -4.44 -9.70 -9.43
N LEU A 215 -3.84 -10.18 -10.51
CA LEU A 215 -2.49 -10.72 -10.51
C LEU A 215 -1.48 -9.63 -10.78
N ASP A 216 -1.73 -8.80 -11.80
CA ASP A 216 -0.86 -7.70 -12.13
C ASP A 216 -1.56 -6.64 -12.99
N VAL A 217 -0.86 -5.52 -13.18
CA VAL A 217 -1.28 -4.42 -14.03
C VAL A 217 -0.10 -4.02 -14.93
N VAL A 218 -0.31 -4.03 -16.23
CA VAL A 218 0.68 -3.58 -17.22
C VAL A 218 0.24 -2.28 -17.88
N GLU A 219 1.20 -1.43 -18.23
CA GLU A 219 0.91 -0.15 -18.87
C GLU A 219 0.41 -0.33 -20.31
N GLY A 220 -0.50 0.54 -20.71
CA GLY A 220 -1.05 0.59 -22.04
C GLY A 220 -2.24 -0.36 -22.26
N ARG A 221 -2.70 -0.41 -23.51
CA ARG A 221 -3.81 -1.25 -24.00
C ARG A 221 -3.45 -2.04 -25.25
N THR A 222 -2.16 -2.21 -25.50
CA THR A 222 -1.65 -3.00 -26.63
C THR A 222 -1.41 -4.44 -26.23
N SER A 223 -1.34 -5.34 -27.20
CA SER A 223 -1.01 -6.74 -26.93
C SER A 223 0.41 -6.96 -26.42
N ALA A 224 1.33 -6.02 -26.61
CA ALA A 224 2.74 -6.20 -26.32
C ALA A 224 3.02 -6.40 -24.83
N GLY A 225 2.50 -5.50 -23.98
CA GLY A 225 2.71 -5.58 -22.51
C GLY A 225 2.22 -6.89 -21.90
N PRO A 226 0.96 -7.30 -22.14
CA PRO A 226 0.48 -8.59 -21.64
C PRO A 226 1.26 -9.80 -22.19
N ILE A 227 1.67 -9.80 -23.48
CA ILE A 227 2.47 -10.89 -24.03
C ILE A 227 3.82 -10.99 -23.30
N GLU A 228 4.49 -9.87 -23.08
CA GLU A 228 5.74 -9.83 -22.32
C GLU A 228 5.53 -10.34 -20.89
N TRP A 229 4.46 -9.91 -20.24
CA TRP A 229 4.13 -10.38 -18.90
C TRP A 229 3.96 -11.90 -18.83
N PHE A 230 3.20 -12.51 -19.75
CA PHE A 230 3.02 -13.96 -19.81
C PHE A 230 4.34 -14.69 -20.11
N ASN A 231 5.18 -14.15 -21.01
CA ASN A 231 6.48 -14.73 -21.30
C ASN A 231 7.39 -14.78 -20.07
N ASN A 232 7.30 -13.77 -19.19
CA ASN A 232 8.04 -13.70 -17.94
C ASN A 232 7.58 -14.73 -16.91
N GLN A 233 6.33 -15.23 -16.98
CA GLN A 233 5.88 -16.33 -16.12
C GLN A 233 6.46 -17.69 -16.56
N GLY A 234 6.86 -17.81 -17.80
CA GLY A 234 7.46 -18.99 -18.38
C GLY A 234 6.48 -20.04 -18.94
N PRO A 235 6.98 -20.95 -19.79
CA PRO A 235 6.12 -21.87 -20.54
C PRO A 235 5.33 -22.86 -19.66
N ALA A 236 5.90 -23.31 -18.54
CA ALA A 236 5.23 -24.25 -17.63
C ALA A 236 4.00 -23.61 -16.98
N TRP A 237 4.13 -22.35 -16.54
CA TRP A 237 3.02 -21.59 -15.97
C TRP A 237 1.95 -21.32 -17.04
N CYS A 238 2.33 -20.88 -18.23
CA CYS A 238 1.41 -20.61 -19.33
C CYS A 238 0.62 -21.86 -19.74
N SER A 239 1.26 -23.03 -19.74
CA SER A 239 0.62 -24.31 -20.09
C SER A 239 -0.41 -24.77 -19.05
N HIS A 240 -0.36 -24.26 -17.82
CA HIS A 240 -1.33 -24.57 -16.77
C HIS A 240 -2.67 -23.84 -16.98
N VAL A 241 -2.66 -22.72 -17.69
CA VAL A 241 -3.86 -21.93 -17.97
C VAL A 241 -4.73 -22.66 -19.00
N LYS A 242 -5.94 -23.01 -18.60
CA LYS A 242 -6.93 -23.72 -19.42
C LYS A 242 -7.95 -22.81 -20.10
N TRP A 243 -8.26 -21.69 -19.45
CA TRP A 243 -9.32 -20.77 -19.86
C TRP A 243 -8.78 -19.34 -19.92
N ALA A 244 -9.11 -18.64 -21.00
CA ALA A 244 -8.71 -17.28 -21.26
C ALA A 244 -9.94 -16.41 -21.58
N ALA A 245 -10.42 -15.67 -20.57
CA ALA A 245 -11.55 -14.76 -20.74
C ALA A 245 -11.10 -13.46 -21.39
N LEU A 246 -11.83 -12.99 -22.40
CA LEU A 246 -11.55 -11.73 -23.09
C LEU A 246 -12.83 -10.96 -23.37
N ASP A 247 -12.68 -9.64 -23.44
CA ASP A 247 -13.63 -8.82 -24.17
C ASP A 247 -13.55 -9.19 -25.66
N LEU A 248 -14.52 -8.82 -26.46
CA LEU A 248 -14.51 -9.15 -27.90
C LEU A 248 -13.46 -8.34 -28.70
N SER A 249 -12.38 -7.89 -28.08
CA SER A 249 -11.35 -7.06 -28.71
C SER A 249 -10.28 -7.88 -29.42
N GLY A 250 -9.89 -7.43 -30.60
CA GLY A 250 -8.83 -8.08 -31.38
C GLY A 250 -7.45 -8.10 -30.73
N PRO A 251 -6.97 -7.04 -30.08
CA PRO A 251 -5.69 -7.00 -29.40
C PRO A 251 -5.53 -8.09 -28.34
N TYR A 252 -6.53 -8.33 -27.52
CA TYR A 252 -6.45 -9.32 -26.43
C TYR A 252 -6.58 -10.76 -26.93
N ARG A 253 -7.36 -10.97 -27.99
CA ARG A 253 -7.34 -12.26 -28.67
C ARG A 253 -5.93 -12.63 -29.12
N ARG A 254 -5.20 -11.68 -29.74
CA ARG A 254 -3.81 -11.89 -30.16
C ARG A 254 -2.87 -12.24 -28.98
N VAL A 255 -3.09 -11.67 -27.80
CA VAL A 255 -2.31 -12.04 -26.60
C VAL A 255 -2.42 -13.53 -26.33
N TYR A 256 -3.65 -14.03 -26.31
CA TYR A 256 -3.90 -15.44 -26.01
C TYR A 256 -3.44 -16.37 -27.12
N ASP A 257 -3.62 -15.99 -28.39
CA ASP A 257 -3.12 -16.76 -29.54
C ASP A 257 -1.59 -16.97 -29.48
N ILE A 258 -0.85 -15.98 -28.95
CA ILE A 258 0.61 -16.02 -28.86
C ILE A 258 1.10 -16.64 -27.55
N ALA A 259 0.60 -16.15 -26.42
CA ALA A 259 1.13 -16.47 -25.10
C ALA A 259 0.47 -17.70 -24.46
N LEU A 260 -0.79 -17.98 -24.78
CA LEU A 260 -1.58 -19.08 -24.21
C LEU A 260 -2.25 -19.93 -25.30
N PRO A 261 -1.49 -20.50 -26.26
CA PRO A 261 -2.07 -21.13 -27.44
C PRO A 261 -2.90 -22.37 -27.13
N ASN A 262 -2.72 -22.98 -25.94
CA ASN A 262 -3.47 -24.16 -25.51
C ASN A 262 -4.70 -23.80 -24.68
N ALA A 263 -4.90 -22.55 -24.30
CA ALA A 263 -6.04 -22.14 -23.51
C ALA A 263 -7.29 -21.96 -24.39
N THR A 264 -8.44 -22.41 -23.89
CA THR A 264 -9.72 -22.15 -24.52
C THR A 264 -10.13 -20.70 -24.29
N GLN A 265 -10.28 -19.94 -25.35
CA GLN A 265 -10.73 -18.53 -25.27
C GLN A 265 -12.23 -18.48 -25.05
N VAL A 266 -12.64 -17.72 -24.04
CA VAL A 266 -14.04 -17.56 -23.64
C VAL A 266 -14.42 -16.08 -23.70
N ALA A 267 -15.49 -15.76 -24.44
CA ALA A 267 -16.00 -14.39 -24.47
C ALA A 267 -16.64 -14.01 -23.11
N ASP A 268 -16.32 -12.84 -22.60
CA ASP A 268 -16.95 -12.31 -21.41
C ASP A 268 -18.45 -12.08 -21.66
N PRO A 269 -19.34 -12.72 -20.88
CA PRO A 269 -20.80 -12.58 -21.03
C PRO A 269 -21.28 -11.13 -21.00
N PHE A 270 -20.68 -10.26 -20.18
CA PHE A 270 -21.04 -8.85 -20.11
C PHE A 270 -20.85 -8.15 -21.46
N HIS A 271 -19.73 -8.38 -22.14
CA HIS A 271 -19.44 -7.79 -23.44
C HIS A 271 -20.34 -8.34 -24.56
N VAL A 272 -20.70 -9.62 -24.47
CA VAL A 272 -21.68 -10.21 -25.40
C VAL A 272 -23.06 -9.58 -25.24
N VAL A 273 -23.57 -9.42 -24.03
CA VAL A 273 -24.86 -8.78 -23.74
C VAL A 273 -24.84 -7.30 -24.16
N LYS A 274 -23.76 -6.58 -23.84
CA LYS A 274 -23.57 -5.19 -24.24
C LYS A 274 -23.62 -5.03 -25.78
N LEU A 275 -22.96 -5.92 -26.51
CA LEU A 275 -22.98 -5.93 -27.98
C LEU A 275 -24.40 -6.18 -28.50
N ALA A 276 -25.12 -7.15 -27.95
CA ALA A 276 -26.50 -7.45 -28.31
C ALA A 276 -27.41 -6.23 -28.09
N ASN A 277 -27.33 -5.59 -26.92
CA ASN A 277 -28.11 -4.38 -26.63
C ASN A 277 -27.79 -3.24 -27.59
N THR A 278 -26.52 -3.02 -27.93
CA THR A 278 -26.10 -2.01 -28.90
C THR A 278 -26.74 -2.30 -30.29
N LYS A 279 -26.77 -3.56 -30.71
CA LYS A 279 -27.38 -3.94 -31.98
C LYS A 279 -28.90 -3.76 -31.95
N LEU A 280 -29.55 -4.08 -30.86
CA LEU A 280 -30.99 -3.83 -30.68
C LEU A 280 -31.33 -2.34 -30.75
N ASP A 281 -30.53 -1.47 -30.12
CA ASP A 281 -30.71 -0.02 -30.18
C ASP A 281 -30.56 0.51 -31.62
N LEU A 282 -29.59 0.02 -32.38
CA LEU A 282 -29.45 0.38 -33.80
C LEU A 282 -30.64 -0.05 -34.63
N VAL A 283 -31.19 -1.24 -34.41
CA VAL A 283 -32.41 -1.71 -35.10
C VAL A 283 -33.60 -0.83 -34.72
N ARG A 284 -33.78 -0.54 -33.44
CA ARG A 284 -34.85 0.34 -32.96
C ARG A 284 -34.77 1.73 -33.58
N GLN A 285 -33.59 2.34 -33.61
CA GLN A 285 -33.38 3.66 -34.25
C GLN A 285 -33.72 3.63 -35.74
N ARG A 286 -33.27 2.59 -36.45
CA ARG A 286 -33.61 2.43 -37.87
C ARG A 286 -35.09 2.34 -38.09
N VAL A 287 -35.81 1.47 -37.40
CA VAL A 287 -37.26 1.30 -37.51
C VAL A 287 -38.00 2.61 -37.21
N GLN A 288 -37.58 3.34 -36.16
CA GLN A 288 -38.17 4.64 -35.84
C GLN A 288 -37.97 5.67 -36.96
N THR A 289 -36.82 5.67 -37.64
CA THR A 289 -36.52 6.59 -38.73
C THR A 289 -37.27 6.20 -40.02
N GLU A 290 -37.51 4.93 -40.27
CA GLU A 290 -38.25 4.42 -41.44
C GLU A 290 -39.77 4.61 -41.31
N GLN A 291 -40.28 4.76 -40.07
CA GLN A 291 -41.72 4.93 -39.80
C GLN A 291 -42.15 6.39 -39.58
N LEU A 292 -41.22 7.35 -39.48
CA LEU A 292 -41.45 8.78 -39.40
C LEU A 292 -41.20 9.44 -40.74
#